data_cebb09c0e76409688c654c792d79d2c0
#
_entry.id   cebb09c0e76409688c654c792d79d2c0
#
_cell.length_a   1.000
_cell.length_b   1.000
_cell.length_c   1.000
_cell.angle_alpha   90.00
_cell.angle_beta   90.00
_cell.angle_gamma   90.00
#
_symmetry.space_group_name_H-M   'P 1'
#
loop_
_entity.id
_entity.type
_entity.pdbx_description
1 polymer ?
#
loop_
_entity_poly.entity_id
_entity_poly.type
_entity_poly.pdbx_seq_one_letter_code
_entity_poly.pdbx_strand_id
1 'polypeptide(L)'
;LPFLDRGLGPWRFVLVPVGIGLAALWTRWEARYARRGRAPMVDLRLFQTRSFACGALLIAIYFTGSTSMFVVIAMFMQNGLGYPALHAALIGLPSAVMSSVMSTVAGRVVLRTGRKIVVLGIALALLAVVGSIGVAWANREFGLSPWWLLLTLAILGAGQGLVVSPNQTLSLAEVPPRHSGTAGGVLQTAQENGGARAALD
;
A
#
# COMPACT_ATOMS: atom_id res chain seq x y z
N LEU A 1 7.88 3.40 -19.58
CA LEU A 1 8.93 4.31 -19.09
C LEU A 1 10.07 4.33 -20.09
N PRO A 2 10.06 5.23 -21.12
CA PRO A 2 11.04 5.20 -22.22
C PRO A 2 12.49 5.49 -21.78
N PHE A 3 12.68 6.01 -20.58
CA PHE A 3 14.02 6.26 -20.02
C PHE A 3 14.70 5.01 -19.47
N LEU A 4 13.94 4.02 -18.98
CA LEU A 4 14.50 2.75 -18.50
C LEU A 4 14.86 1.79 -19.63
N ASP A 5 14.17 1.87 -20.75
CA ASP A 5 14.46 1.02 -21.91
C ASP A 5 15.73 1.45 -22.68
N ARG A 6 16.12 2.72 -22.61
CA ARG A 6 17.29 3.25 -23.33
C ARG A 6 18.60 3.20 -22.55
N GLY A 7 18.57 3.02 -21.22
CA GLY A 7 19.76 3.15 -20.37
C GLY A 7 20.31 1.87 -19.76
N LEU A 8 19.48 0.88 -19.50
CA LEU A 8 19.89 -0.27 -18.68
C LEU A 8 20.02 -1.60 -19.42
N GLY A 9 19.65 -1.71 -20.70
CA GLY A 9 19.85 -2.91 -21.51
C GLY A 9 19.68 -4.24 -20.74
N PRO A 10 20.56 -5.25 -20.99
CA PRO A 10 20.51 -6.53 -20.27
C PRO A 10 20.88 -6.44 -18.78
N TRP A 11 21.43 -5.31 -18.31
CA TRP A 11 21.82 -5.09 -16.91
C TRP A 11 20.63 -5.10 -15.94
N ARG A 12 19.40 -4.83 -16.42
CA ARG A 12 18.18 -4.95 -15.62
C ARG A 12 17.98 -6.34 -15.00
N PHE A 13 18.38 -7.40 -15.73
CA PHE A 13 18.29 -8.77 -15.23
C PHE A 13 19.37 -9.10 -14.19
N VAL A 14 20.45 -8.30 -14.13
CA VAL A 14 21.51 -8.44 -13.13
C VAL A 14 21.13 -7.70 -11.84
N LEU A 15 20.39 -6.61 -11.94
CA LEU A 15 19.98 -5.82 -10.75
C LEU A 15 19.08 -6.60 -9.79
N VAL A 16 18.20 -7.47 -10.32
CA VAL A 16 17.31 -8.27 -9.48
C VAL A 16 18.10 -9.28 -8.62
N PRO A 17 18.97 -10.16 -9.18
CA PRO A 17 19.76 -11.08 -8.36
C PRO A 17 20.75 -10.33 -7.43
N VAL A 18 21.30 -9.19 -7.84
CA VAL A 18 22.14 -8.35 -6.98
C VAL A 18 21.33 -7.81 -5.82
N GLY A 19 20.12 -7.28 -6.05
CA GLY A 19 19.23 -6.82 -4.98
C GLY A 19 18.85 -7.93 -4.00
N ILE A 20 18.53 -9.13 -4.51
CA ILE A 20 18.25 -10.30 -3.67
C ILE A 20 19.51 -10.72 -2.88
N GLY A 21 20.68 -10.70 -3.51
CA GLY A 21 21.96 -11.02 -2.87
C GLY A 21 22.30 -10.04 -1.74
N LEU A 22 22.14 -8.76 -1.97
CA LEU A 22 22.35 -7.71 -0.96
C LEU A 22 21.35 -7.85 0.20
N ALA A 23 20.08 -8.11 -0.08
CA ALA A 23 19.06 -8.35 0.94
C ALA A 23 19.39 -9.60 1.76
N ALA A 24 19.81 -10.69 1.13
CA ALA A 24 20.24 -11.91 1.83
C ALA A 24 21.51 -11.70 2.66
N LEU A 25 22.45 -10.91 2.17
CA LEU A 25 23.66 -10.54 2.92
C LEU A 25 23.33 -9.69 4.12
N TRP A 26 22.44 -8.71 3.94
CA TRP A 26 21.99 -7.83 5.02
C TRP A 26 21.24 -8.62 6.10
N THR A 27 20.31 -9.50 5.74
CA THR A 27 19.57 -10.34 6.71
C THR A 27 20.50 -11.28 7.48
N ARG A 28 21.51 -11.85 6.81
CA ARG A 28 22.55 -12.66 7.49
C ARG A 28 23.42 -11.84 8.43
N TRP A 29 23.77 -10.64 8.04
CA TRP A 29 24.55 -9.72 8.88
C TRP A 29 23.74 -9.31 10.11
N GLU A 30 22.48 -8.94 9.94
CA GLU A 30 21.56 -8.56 11.01
C GLU A 30 21.36 -9.72 12.00
N ALA A 31 21.17 -10.93 11.51
CA ALA A 31 21.04 -12.12 12.33
C ALA A 31 22.34 -12.42 13.13
N ARG A 32 23.51 -12.14 12.57
CA ARG A 32 24.80 -12.26 13.29
C ARG A 32 24.96 -11.16 14.33
N TYR A 33 24.52 -9.93 14.00
CA TYR A 33 24.58 -8.80 14.89
C TYR A 33 23.70 -9.01 16.13
N ALA A 34 22.48 -9.53 15.93
CA ALA A 34 21.57 -9.92 17.00
C ALA A 34 22.15 -11.02 17.91
N ARG A 35 22.83 -12.04 17.32
CA ARG A 35 23.49 -13.12 18.10
C ARG A 35 24.63 -12.62 18.99
N ARG A 36 25.23 -11.48 18.69
CA ARG A 36 26.27 -10.85 19.51
C ARG A 36 25.72 -10.01 20.66
N GLY A 37 24.41 -10.12 20.96
CA GLY A 37 23.76 -9.38 22.05
C GLY A 37 23.57 -7.88 21.79
N ARG A 38 23.80 -7.42 20.56
CA ARG A 38 23.58 -6.02 20.17
C ARG A 38 22.14 -5.86 19.66
N ALA A 39 21.54 -4.68 19.87
CA ALA A 39 20.21 -4.39 19.40
C ALA A 39 20.20 -4.30 17.86
N PRO A 40 19.55 -5.23 17.13
CA PRO A 40 19.47 -5.18 15.68
C PRO A 40 18.57 -4.03 15.22
N MET A 41 18.78 -3.49 14.03
CA MET A 41 17.90 -2.48 13.45
C MET A 41 16.52 -3.06 13.16
N VAL A 42 16.48 -4.31 12.70
CA VAL A 42 15.23 -5.06 12.50
C VAL A 42 15.32 -6.37 13.26
N ASP A 43 14.49 -6.55 14.26
CA ASP A 43 14.39 -7.84 14.95
C ASP A 43 13.63 -8.84 14.07
N LEU A 44 14.36 -9.70 13.38
CA LEU A 44 13.81 -10.75 12.52
C LEU A 44 12.88 -11.72 13.27
N ARG A 45 12.94 -11.77 14.61
CA ARG A 45 12.04 -12.56 15.44
C ARG A 45 10.60 -12.02 15.40
N LEU A 46 10.42 -10.73 15.06
CA LEU A 46 9.08 -10.14 14.88
C LEU A 46 8.27 -10.88 13.78
N PHE A 47 8.95 -11.34 12.74
CA PHE A 47 8.31 -12.11 11.66
C PHE A 47 7.90 -13.55 12.09
N GLN A 48 8.38 -14.01 13.23
CA GLN A 48 7.91 -15.28 13.82
C GLN A 48 6.54 -15.12 14.50
N THR A 49 6.17 -13.88 14.85
CA THR A 49 4.83 -13.55 15.33
C THR A 49 3.88 -13.52 14.14
N ARG A 50 2.96 -14.48 14.05
CA ARG A 50 2.02 -14.63 12.91
C ARG A 50 1.21 -13.37 12.66
N SER A 51 0.78 -12.69 13.72
CA SER A 51 0.01 -11.44 13.64
C SER A 51 0.80 -10.34 12.91
N PHE A 52 2.06 -10.17 13.26
CA PHE A 52 2.95 -9.18 12.64
C PHE A 52 3.27 -9.53 11.19
N ALA A 53 3.65 -10.77 10.89
CA ALA A 53 3.98 -11.20 9.54
C ALA A 53 2.78 -11.09 8.58
N CYS A 54 1.60 -11.54 9.03
CA CYS A 54 0.37 -11.40 8.24
C CYS A 54 -0.02 -9.93 8.05
N GLY A 55 0.16 -9.08 9.07
CA GLY A 55 -0.12 -7.65 8.99
C GLY A 55 0.80 -6.93 8.00
N ALA A 56 2.09 -7.23 8.02
CA ALA A 56 3.07 -6.68 7.08
C ALA A 56 2.80 -7.12 5.64
N LEU A 57 2.49 -8.40 5.43
CA LEU A 57 2.13 -8.94 4.11
C LEU A 57 0.84 -8.31 3.58
N LEU A 58 -0.18 -8.21 4.42
CA LEU A 58 -1.46 -7.59 4.06
C LEU A 58 -1.24 -6.14 3.59
N ILE A 59 -0.47 -5.36 4.34
CA ILE A 59 -0.20 -3.97 3.98
C ILE A 59 0.59 -3.87 2.66
N ALA A 60 1.60 -4.70 2.44
CA ALA A 60 2.36 -4.72 1.21
C ALA A 60 1.48 -5.00 -0.02
N ILE A 61 0.64 -6.05 0.05
CA ILE A 61 -0.30 -6.41 -1.02
C ILE A 61 -1.34 -5.29 -1.24
N TYR A 62 -1.89 -4.75 -0.15
CA TYR A 62 -2.89 -3.70 -0.21
C TYR A 62 -2.35 -2.44 -0.90
N PHE A 63 -1.15 -1.98 -0.52
CA PHE A 63 -0.53 -0.80 -1.13
C PHE A 63 -0.12 -1.00 -2.58
N THR A 64 0.35 -2.20 -2.95
CA THR A 64 0.60 -2.55 -4.35
C THR A 64 -0.67 -2.35 -5.19
N GLY A 65 -1.80 -2.93 -4.76
CA GLY A 65 -3.07 -2.80 -5.47
C GLY A 65 -3.62 -1.36 -5.49
N SER A 66 -3.54 -0.67 -4.36
CA SER A 66 -4.04 0.71 -4.22
C SER A 66 -3.24 1.69 -5.10
N THR A 67 -1.91 1.60 -5.10
CA THR A 67 -1.04 2.47 -5.92
C THR A 67 -1.25 2.19 -7.40
N SER A 68 -1.34 0.92 -7.81
CA SER A 68 -1.66 0.55 -9.20
C SER A 68 -2.97 1.18 -9.66
N MET A 69 -3.99 1.16 -8.82
CA MET A 69 -5.29 1.77 -9.15
C MET A 69 -5.17 3.27 -9.39
N PHE A 70 -4.45 4.01 -8.55
CA PHE A 70 -4.23 5.45 -8.76
C PHE A 70 -3.48 5.73 -10.06
N VAL A 71 -2.45 4.95 -10.39
CA VAL A 71 -1.70 5.08 -11.65
C VAL A 71 -2.60 4.83 -12.85
N VAL A 72 -3.39 3.75 -12.83
CA VAL A 72 -4.32 3.40 -13.93
C VAL A 72 -5.36 4.49 -14.13
N ILE A 73 -5.97 5.02 -13.05
CA ILE A 73 -6.95 6.10 -13.15
C ILE A 73 -6.30 7.38 -13.68
N ALA A 74 -5.09 7.72 -13.23
CA ALA A 74 -4.36 8.88 -13.74
C ALA A 74 -4.06 8.76 -15.25
N MET A 75 -3.65 7.56 -15.71
CA MET A 75 -3.43 7.29 -17.13
C MET A 75 -4.74 7.32 -17.93
N PHE A 76 -5.82 6.76 -17.40
CA PHE A 76 -7.14 6.83 -18.02
C PHE A 76 -7.60 8.27 -18.21
N MET A 77 -7.47 9.12 -17.19
CA MET A 77 -7.85 10.53 -17.26
C MET A 77 -6.99 11.33 -18.23
N GLN A 78 -5.66 11.14 -18.18
CA GLN A 78 -4.73 11.95 -18.99
C GLN A 78 -4.61 11.43 -20.42
N ASN A 79 -4.32 10.15 -20.61
CA ASN A 79 -4.05 9.57 -21.92
C ASN A 79 -5.34 9.09 -22.61
N GLY A 80 -6.34 8.64 -21.84
CA GLY A 80 -7.61 8.18 -22.40
C GLY A 80 -8.59 9.29 -22.71
N LEU A 81 -8.73 10.27 -21.81
CA LEU A 81 -9.73 11.33 -21.91
C LEU A 81 -9.14 12.73 -22.18
N GLY A 82 -7.81 12.86 -22.22
CA GLY A 82 -7.12 14.11 -22.50
C GLY A 82 -7.21 15.19 -21.42
N TYR A 83 -7.56 14.82 -20.18
CA TYR A 83 -7.61 15.77 -19.08
C TYR A 83 -6.21 16.23 -18.65
N PRO A 84 -6.02 17.49 -18.25
CA PRO A 84 -4.77 17.97 -17.67
C PRO A 84 -4.40 17.19 -16.39
N ALA A 85 -3.10 17.08 -16.11
CA ALA A 85 -2.59 16.39 -14.90
C ALA A 85 -3.20 16.93 -13.60
N LEU A 86 -3.55 18.21 -13.54
CA LEU A 86 -4.22 18.82 -12.39
C LEU A 86 -5.58 18.16 -12.10
N HIS A 87 -6.39 17.91 -13.13
CA HIS A 87 -7.70 17.26 -12.95
C HIS A 87 -7.54 15.80 -12.49
N ALA A 88 -6.55 15.09 -13.05
CA ALA A 88 -6.23 13.72 -12.62
C ALA A 88 -5.73 13.67 -11.16
N ALA A 89 -5.05 14.72 -10.68
CA ALA A 89 -4.65 14.82 -9.27
C ALA A 89 -5.83 15.16 -8.35
N LEU A 90 -6.68 16.11 -8.75
CA LEU A 90 -7.85 16.54 -7.99
C LEU A 90 -8.86 15.41 -7.74
N ILE A 91 -8.98 14.48 -8.70
CA ILE A 91 -9.88 13.33 -8.55
C ILE A 91 -9.48 12.42 -7.40
N GLY A 92 -8.22 12.47 -6.95
CA GLY A 92 -7.70 11.75 -5.78
C GLY A 92 -8.00 12.39 -4.43
N LEU A 93 -8.37 13.69 -4.39
CA LEU A 93 -8.58 14.41 -3.13
C LEU A 93 -9.65 13.78 -2.22
N PRO A 94 -10.83 13.35 -2.71
CA PRO A 94 -11.81 12.69 -1.87
C PRO A 94 -11.28 11.44 -1.18
N SER A 95 -10.40 10.70 -1.85
CA SER A 95 -9.75 9.53 -1.24
C SER A 95 -8.89 9.92 -0.05
N ALA A 96 -8.07 10.97 -0.16
CA ALA A 96 -7.23 11.44 0.93
C ALA A 96 -8.05 11.92 2.13
N VAL A 97 -9.11 12.69 1.88
CA VAL A 97 -10.03 13.17 2.93
C VAL A 97 -10.70 12.01 3.64
N MET A 98 -11.30 11.09 2.89
CA MET A 98 -12.01 9.94 3.46
C MET A 98 -11.06 8.99 4.20
N SER A 99 -9.85 8.80 3.70
CA SER A 99 -8.82 8.02 4.39
C SER A 99 -8.45 8.61 5.75
N SER A 100 -8.26 9.91 5.83
CA SER A 100 -7.95 10.62 7.08
C SER A 100 -9.09 10.51 8.09
N VAL A 101 -10.33 10.74 7.66
CA VAL A 101 -11.52 10.64 8.52
C VAL A 101 -11.70 9.21 9.03
N MET A 102 -11.66 8.22 8.12
CA MET A 102 -11.89 6.83 8.48
C MET A 102 -10.74 6.24 9.30
N SER A 103 -9.50 6.68 9.09
CA SER A 103 -8.35 6.31 9.94
C SER A 103 -8.55 6.75 11.39
N THR A 104 -9.07 7.97 11.61
CA THR A 104 -9.38 8.48 12.95
C THR A 104 -10.50 7.67 13.61
N VAL A 105 -11.57 7.39 12.88
CA VAL A 105 -12.68 6.54 13.35
C VAL A 105 -12.19 5.13 13.67
N ALA A 106 -11.43 4.54 12.76
CA ALA A 106 -10.90 3.20 12.92
C ALA A 106 -10.00 3.08 14.15
N GLY A 107 -9.12 4.06 14.39
CA GLY A 107 -8.25 4.08 15.57
C GLY A 107 -9.01 4.05 16.90
N ARG A 108 -10.20 4.66 16.96
CA ARG A 108 -11.05 4.65 18.16
C ARG A 108 -11.79 3.33 18.39
N VAL A 109 -12.11 2.62 17.32
CA VAL A 109 -12.99 1.44 17.34
C VAL A 109 -12.20 0.12 17.26
N VAL A 110 -10.94 0.17 16.81
CA VAL A 110 -10.11 -1.02 16.56
C VAL A 110 -9.99 -1.95 17.76
N LEU A 111 -9.87 -1.41 18.96
CA LEU A 111 -9.74 -2.21 20.19
C LEU A 111 -11.02 -3.01 20.51
N ARG A 112 -12.18 -2.55 20.05
CA ARG A 112 -13.48 -3.23 20.25
C ARG A 112 -13.80 -4.17 19.09
N THR A 113 -13.46 -3.78 17.88
CA THR A 113 -13.89 -4.46 16.64
C THR A 113 -12.81 -5.44 16.12
N GLY A 114 -11.56 -5.23 16.54
CA GLY A 114 -10.44 -6.07 16.12
C GLY A 114 -10.27 -6.14 14.61
N ARG A 115 -9.99 -7.33 14.08
CA ARG A 115 -9.73 -7.55 12.65
C ARG A 115 -10.95 -7.35 11.74
N LYS A 116 -12.17 -7.33 12.28
CA LYS A 116 -13.39 -7.16 11.48
C LYS A 116 -13.40 -5.83 10.72
N ILE A 117 -12.85 -4.77 11.33
CA ILE A 117 -12.76 -3.45 10.69
C ILE A 117 -11.82 -3.45 9.48
N VAL A 118 -10.74 -4.23 9.55
CA VAL A 118 -9.80 -4.40 8.42
C VAL A 118 -10.50 -5.13 7.26
N VAL A 119 -11.26 -6.18 7.55
CA VAL A 119 -12.04 -6.91 6.54
C VAL A 119 -13.07 -5.98 5.86
N LEU A 120 -13.76 -5.14 6.63
CA LEU A 120 -14.66 -4.13 6.08
C LEU A 120 -13.91 -3.15 5.16
N GLY A 121 -12.73 -2.69 5.58
CA GLY A 121 -11.90 -1.80 4.76
C GLY A 121 -11.47 -2.45 3.43
N ILE A 122 -11.11 -3.73 3.44
CA ILE A 122 -10.78 -4.48 2.22
C ILE A 122 -12.01 -4.63 1.33
N ALA A 123 -13.18 -4.93 1.90
CA ALA A 123 -14.42 -5.04 1.15
C ALA A 123 -14.79 -3.72 0.46
N LEU A 124 -14.63 -2.57 1.14
CA LEU A 124 -14.83 -1.25 0.55
C LEU A 124 -13.81 -0.96 -0.56
N ALA A 125 -12.55 -1.35 -0.38
CA ALA A 125 -11.54 -1.19 -1.43
C ALA A 125 -11.89 -2.01 -2.69
N LEU A 126 -12.33 -3.26 -2.53
CA LEU A 126 -12.78 -4.09 -3.64
C LEU A 126 -14.01 -3.49 -4.34
N LEU A 127 -14.99 -2.99 -3.57
CA LEU A 127 -16.16 -2.29 -4.11
C LEU A 127 -15.74 -1.05 -4.92
N ALA A 128 -14.77 -0.29 -4.43
CA ALA A 128 -14.23 0.87 -5.13
C ALA A 128 -13.55 0.49 -6.45
N VAL A 129 -12.77 -0.60 -6.47
CA VAL A 129 -12.14 -1.11 -7.71
C VAL A 129 -13.20 -1.50 -8.73
N VAL A 130 -14.17 -2.32 -8.33
CA VAL A 130 -15.27 -2.75 -9.20
C VAL A 130 -16.07 -1.55 -9.70
N GLY A 131 -16.40 -0.60 -8.81
CA GLY A 131 -17.08 0.63 -9.15
C GLY A 131 -16.32 1.48 -10.15
N SER A 132 -14.98 1.60 -10.00
CA SER A 132 -14.15 2.37 -10.93
C SER A 132 -14.07 1.72 -12.32
N ILE A 133 -14.01 0.39 -12.38
CA ILE A 133 -14.10 -0.36 -13.64
C ILE A 133 -15.47 -0.10 -14.30
N GLY A 134 -16.55 -0.14 -13.51
CA GLY A 134 -17.89 0.16 -13.98
C GLY A 134 -18.05 1.57 -14.54
N VAL A 135 -17.48 2.58 -13.84
CA VAL A 135 -17.48 3.97 -14.31
C VAL A 135 -16.67 4.12 -15.60
N ALA A 136 -15.47 3.51 -15.69
CA ALA A 136 -14.66 3.58 -16.89
C ALA A 136 -15.34 2.91 -18.10
N TRP A 137 -15.99 1.77 -17.88
CA TRP A 137 -16.78 1.09 -18.90
C TRP A 137 -18.01 1.91 -19.32
N ALA A 138 -18.78 2.43 -18.37
CA ALA A 138 -19.95 3.24 -18.65
C ALA A 138 -19.61 4.60 -19.32
N ASN A 139 -18.44 5.16 -19.00
CA ASN A 139 -17.94 6.33 -19.71
C ASN A 139 -17.72 6.03 -21.20
N ARG A 140 -17.14 4.86 -21.50
CA ARG A 140 -16.83 4.46 -22.87
C ARG A 140 -18.09 4.13 -23.69
N GLU A 141 -19.03 3.41 -23.12
CA GLU A 141 -20.23 2.92 -23.82
C GLU A 141 -21.38 3.94 -23.83
N PHE A 142 -21.55 4.68 -22.76
CA PHE A 142 -22.73 5.53 -22.54
C PHE A 142 -22.37 7.01 -22.38
N GLY A 143 -21.08 7.39 -22.47
CA GLY A 143 -20.64 8.76 -22.23
C GLY A 143 -20.85 9.24 -20.79
N LEU A 144 -20.87 8.35 -19.82
CA LEU A 144 -21.00 8.71 -18.41
C LEU A 144 -19.85 9.61 -18.00
N SER A 145 -20.14 10.66 -17.24
CA SER A 145 -19.10 11.60 -16.78
C SER A 145 -18.02 10.90 -15.96
N PRO A 146 -16.71 11.10 -16.26
CA PRO A 146 -15.62 10.48 -15.51
C PRO A 146 -15.52 11.01 -14.07
N TRP A 147 -16.20 12.09 -13.73
CA TRP A 147 -16.25 12.64 -12.37
C TRP A 147 -16.92 11.70 -11.36
N TRP A 148 -17.64 10.66 -11.79
CA TRP A 148 -18.13 9.59 -10.91
C TRP A 148 -16.98 8.81 -10.25
N LEU A 149 -15.76 8.88 -10.78
CA LEU A 149 -14.56 8.34 -10.14
C LEU A 149 -14.27 9.01 -8.79
N LEU A 150 -14.72 10.26 -8.55
CA LEU A 150 -14.61 10.91 -7.23
C LEU A 150 -15.29 10.07 -6.14
N LEU A 151 -16.48 9.52 -6.44
CA LEU A 151 -17.21 8.70 -5.49
C LEU A 151 -16.50 7.36 -5.24
N THR A 152 -16.07 6.69 -6.28
CA THR A 152 -15.37 5.40 -6.13
C THR A 152 -14.04 5.57 -5.41
N LEU A 153 -13.30 6.64 -5.68
CA LEU A 153 -12.06 6.95 -4.96
C LEU A 153 -12.31 7.39 -3.52
N ALA A 154 -13.42 8.08 -3.21
CA ALA A 154 -13.82 8.34 -1.83
C ALA A 154 -14.05 7.03 -1.05
N ILE A 155 -14.73 6.06 -1.66
CA ILE A 155 -14.93 4.72 -1.08
C ILE A 155 -13.60 4.00 -0.90
N LEU A 156 -12.68 4.10 -1.88
CA LEU A 156 -11.33 3.54 -1.75
C LEU A 156 -10.58 4.13 -0.56
N GLY A 157 -10.61 5.45 -0.42
CA GLY A 157 -9.99 6.15 0.70
C GLY A 157 -10.59 5.75 2.05
N ALA A 158 -11.91 5.60 2.12
CA ALA A 158 -12.57 5.07 3.33
C ALA A 158 -12.04 3.67 3.67
N GLY A 159 -11.96 2.78 2.69
CA GLY A 159 -11.35 1.44 2.85
C GLY A 159 -9.92 1.52 3.34
N GLN A 160 -9.11 2.41 2.76
CA GLN A 160 -7.71 2.62 3.15
C GLN A 160 -7.55 3.03 4.62
N GLY A 161 -8.35 3.99 5.08
CA GLY A 161 -8.34 4.41 6.48
C GLY A 161 -8.71 3.28 7.44
N LEU A 162 -9.67 2.43 7.06
CA LEU A 162 -10.10 1.27 7.84
C LEU A 162 -9.12 0.08 7.80
N VAL A 163 -8.18 0.04 6.85
CA VAL A 163 -7.16 -1.01 6.76
C VAL A 163 -5.87 -0.58 7.46
N VAL A 164 -5.33 0.57 7.10
CA VAL A 164 -3.96 0.99 7.49
C VAL A 164 -3.83 1.17 8.99
N SER A 165 -4.65 2.04 9.58
CA SER A 165 -4.56 2.38 11.00
C SER A 165 -4.84 1.19 11.93
N PRO A 166 -5.92 0.40 11.75
CA PRO A 166 -6.15 -0.78 12.56
C PRO A 166 -5.09 -1.88 12.36
N ASN A 167 -4.63 -2.08 11.13
CA ASN A 167 -3.60 -3.10 10.87
C ASN A 167 -2.29 -2.77 11.59
N GLN A 168 -1.86 -1.50 11.57
CA GLN A 168 -0.68 -1.06 12.33
C GLN A 168 -0.88 -1.30 13.83
N THR A 169 -2.00 -0.87 14.39
CA THR A 169 -2.31 -1.03 15.81
C THR A 169 -2.32 -2.49 16.23
N LEU A 170 -3.00 -3.36 15.47
CA LEU A 170 -3.11 -4.78 15.78
C LEU A 170 -1.78 -5.53 15.56
N SER A 171 -1.00 -5.15 14.57
CA SER A 171 0.31 -5.76 14.30
C SER A 171 1.33 -5.40 15.37
N LEU A 172 1.25 -4.19 15.93
CA LEU A 172 2.16 -3.72 16.98
C LEU A 172 1.70 -4.13 18.39
N ALA A 173 0.44 -4.49 18.59
CA ALA A 173 -0.10 -4.82 19.90
C ALA A 173 0.60 -6.04 20.57
N GLU A 174 1.11 -6.98 19.78
CA GLU A 174 1.83 -8.16 20.25
C GLU A 174 3.35 -7.95 20.32
N VAL A 175 3.83 -6.77 19.91
CA VAL A 175 5.26 -6.43 19.89
C VAL A 175 5.65 -5.80 21.24
N PRO A 176 6.72 -6.27 21.92
CA PRO A 176 7.19 -5.64 23.13
C PRO A 176 7.52 -4.16 22.92
N PRO A 177 7.20 -3.25 23.88
CA PRO A 177 7.37 -1.80 23.71
C PRO A 177 8.79 -1.36 23.28
N ARG A 178 9.81 -2.09 23.71
CA ARG A 178 11.22 -1.86 23.34
C ARG A 178 11.53 -2.05 21.85
N HIS A 179 10.69 -2.78 21.10
CA HIS A 179 10.84 -3.06 19.67
C HIS A 179 9.78 -2.38 18.80
N SER A 180 8.85 -1.60 19.39
CA SER A 180 7.74 -0.98 18.68
C SER A 180 8.18 0.00 17.59
N GLY A 181 9.23 0.78 17.83
CA GLY A 181 9.79 1.70 16.84
C GLY A 181 10.32 0.97 15.60
N THR A 182 11.08 -0.09 15.82
CA THR A 182 11.63 -0.92 14.72
C THR A 182 10.53 -1.64 13.95
N ALA A 183 9.54 -2.18 14.65
CA ALA A 183 8.39 -2.84 14.02
C ALA A 183 7.55 -1.85 13.20
N GLY A 184 7.35 -0.62 13.70
CA GLY A 184 6.69 0.46 12.95
C GLY A 184 7.44 0.80 11.66
N GLY A 185 8.77 0.92 11.72
CA GLY A 185 9.62 1.15 10.55
C GLY A 185 9.50 0.03 9.50
N VAL A 186 9.45 -1.23 9.92
CA VAL A 186 9.26 -2.37 9.00
C VAL A 186 7.90 -2.31 8.30
N LEU A 187 6.83 -2.00 9.03
CA LEU A 187 5.50 -1.84 8.45
C LEU A 187 5.46 -0.68 7.46
N GLN A 188 6.12 0.44 7.76
CA GLN A 188 6.23 1.58 6.85
C GLN A 188 6.99 1.21 5.57
N THR A 189 8.12 0.51 5.70
CA THR A 189 8.90 0.04 4.55
C THR A 189 8.11 -0.95 3.69
N ALA A 190 7.32 -1.83 4.29
CA ALA A 190 6.44 -2.74 3.56
C ALA A 190 5.37 -1.99 2.76
N GLN A 191 4.83 -0.92 3.32
CA GLN A 191 3.89 -0.02 2.67
C GLN A 191 4.53 0.70 1.47
N GLU A 192 5.69 1.30 1.64
CA GLU A 192 6.40 2.04 0.59
C GLU A 192 6.87 1.14 -0.55
N ASN A 193 7.43 -0.03 -0.23
CA ASN A 193 7.87 -0.99 -1.25
C ASN A 193 6.69 -1.57 -2.05
N GLY A 194 5.53 -1.77 -1.41
CA GLY A 194 4.30 -2.16 -2.11
C GLY A 194 3.90 -1.10 -3.14
N GLY A 195 3.95 0.19 -2.76
CA GLY A 195 3.65 1.30 -3.66
C GLY A 195 4.68 1.49 -4.78
N ALA A 196 5.97 1.37 -4.48
CA ALA A 196 7.04 1.56 -5.45
C ALA A 196 7.04 0.50 -6.57
N ARG A 197 6.74 -0.76 -6.26
CA ARG A 197 6.62 -1.83 -7.27
C ARG A 197 5.49 -1.56 -8.25
N ALA A 198 4.34 -1.12 -7.75
CA ALA A 198 3.18 -0.79 -8.57
C ALA A 198 3.40 0.41 -9.52
N ALA A 199 4.37 1.26 -9.25
CA ALA A 199 4.71 2.40 -10.11
C ALA A 199 5.75 2.05 -11.20
N LEU A 200 6.39 0.87 -11.11
CA LEU A 200 7.43 0.42 -12.04
C LEU A 200 6.92 -0.57 -13.11
N ASP A 201 5.78 -1.23 -12.87
CA ASP A 201 5.06 -2.10 -13.80
C ASP A 201 4.02 -1.31 -14.61
#